data_179a11aa6243e8a81adee2fd19e9a98e
#
_entry.id   179a11aa6243e8a81adee2fd19e9a98e
#
_cell.length_a   1.000
_cell.length_b   1.000
_cell.length_c   1.000
_cell.angle_alpha   90.00
_cell.angle_beta   90.00
_cell.angle_gamma   90.00
#
_symmetry.space_group_name_H-M   'P 1'
#
loop_
_entity.id
_entity.type
_entity.pdbx_description
1 polymer ?
#
loop_
_entity_poly.entity_id
_entity_poly.type
_entity_poly.pdbx_seq_one_letter_code
_entity_poly.pdbx_strand_id
1 'polypeptide(L)'
;MMLIDLDELPRLDTTLRTFGHARPRLYSFRDTDHLQFPAGKPSRIPLRDSLTAWLASEGVEIPANARIQLLTLPRVLGHIFNPVSFYFVHDAAGKPITAVAEVQNTFGELKPYRVPLDSIVTATTAETTTNPGREQYRRRVRKEFYVSPFSSLDLNFDFRLRTPGERLNLGVNDIDDTGATHLISTLTGDRLPLTDTSLLRMTARHPLMTMRVITLIHWHALRLWFKRLPWFRKADRRDLQTGVFRPHSSLTPAPIPPPST
;
A
#
# COMPACT_ATOMS: atom_id res chain seq x y z
N MET A 1 -7.88 7.77 5.19
CA MET A 1 -6.70 6.96 5.57
C MET A 1 -6.13 7.50 6.88
N MET A 2 -5.35 6.71 7.58
CA MET A 2 -4.57 7.12 8.76
C MET A 2 -3.10 7.23 8.40
N LEU A 3 -2.43 8.28 8.87
CA LEU A 3 -0.98 8.39 8.86
C LEU A 3 -0.48 8.06 10.27
N ILE A 4 0.30 7.01 10.38
CA ILE A 4 0.76 6.46 11.66
C ILE A 4 2.29 6.35 11.60
N ASP A 5 2.98 6.80 12.63
CA ASP A 5 4.36 6.44 12.85
C ASP A 5 4.40 5.04 13.49
N LEU A 6 5.17 4.11 12.93
CA LEU A 6 5.18 2.73 13.44
C LEU A 6 5.66 2.66 14.91
N ASP A 7 6.50 3.59 15.34
CA ASP A 7 7.00 3.64 16.72
C ASP A 7 5.96 4.24 17.70
N GLU A 8 4.94 4.92 17.18
CA GLU A 8 3.84 5.45 18.00
C GLU A 8 2.71 4.44 18.26
N LEU A 9 2.70 3.30 17.58
CA LEU A 9 1.63 2.30 17.72
C LEU A 9 1.32 1.91 19.17
N PRO A 10 2.31 1.61 20.04
CA PRO A 10 2.04 1.29 21.44
C PRO A 10 1.40 2.45 22.21
N ARG A 11 1.84 3.68 21.93
CA ARG A 11 1.27 4.88 22.55
C ARG A 11 -0.17 5.12 22.09
N LEU A 12 -0.44 5.00 20.79
CA LEU A 12 -1.78 5.15 20.23
C LEU A 12 -2.76 4.13 20.81
N ASP A 13 -2.31 2.88 20.99
CA ASP A 13 -3.11 1.80 21.57
C ASP A 13 -3.54 2.09 23.03
N THR A 14 -2.71 2.78 23.80
CA THR A 14 -3.01 3.14 25.19
C THR A 14 -3.77 4.45 25.32
N THR A 15 -3.52 5.41 24.42
CA THR A 15 -4.07 6.77 24.51
C THR A 15 -5.48 6.87 23.89
N LEU A 16 -5.72 6.17 22.77
CA LEU A 16 -6.99 6.23 22.05
C LEU A 16 -7.91 5.09 22.48
N ARG A 17 -9.16 5.41 22.79
CA ARG A 17 -10.19 4.42 23.14
C ARG A 17 -10.78 3.73 21.91
N THR A 18 -10.82 4.42 20.78
CA THR A 18 -11.39 3.93 19.52
C THR A 18 -10.40 3.17 18.64
N PHE A 19 -9.09 3.28 18.91
CA PHE A 19 -8.02 2.62 18.16
C PHE A 19 -7.35 1.50 18.99
N GLY A 20 -7.01 0.39 18.35
CA GLY A 20 -6.28 -0.73 18.98
C GLY A 20 -5.18 -1.30 18.09
N HIS A 21 -4.01 -1.59 18.66
CA HIS A 21 -2.94 -2.35 18.02
C HIS A 21 -3.06 -3.83 18.42
N ALA A 22 -3.16 -4.71 17.43
CA ALA A 22 -3.33 -6.17 17.59
C ALA A 22 -4.55 -6.60 18.43
N ARG A 23 -5.43 -5.70 18.81
CA ARG A 23 -6.67 -5.98 19.57
C ARG A 23 -7.91 -5.35 18.91
N PRO A 24 -9.10 -5.90 19.11
CA PRO A 24 -10.33 -5.40 18.53
C PRO A 24 -10.74 -4.06 19.18
N ARG A 25 -10.94 -3.07 18.36
CA ARG A 25 -11.52 -1.76 18.66
C ARG A 25 -12.36 -1.31 17.47
N LEU A 26 -12.98 -0.12 17.55
CA LEU A 26 -13.69 0.48 16.40
C LEU A 26 -12.77 0.56 15.18
N TYR A 27 -11.54 1.06 15.40
CA TYR A 27 -10.42 0.99 14.47
C TYR A 27 -9.35 0.06 15.04
N SER A 28 -8.79 -0.79 14.23
CA SER A 28 -7.68 -1.63 14.68
C SER A 28 -6.62 -1.78 13.60
N PHE A 29 -5.38 -1.87 14.04
CA PHE A 29 -4.21 -2.12 13.23
C PHE A 29 -3.62 -3.48 13.59
N ARG A 30 -3.21 -4.23 12.60
CA ARG A 30 -2.48 -5.49 12.77
C ARG A 30 -1.31 -5.53 11.81
N ASP A 31 -0.14 -5.84 12.32
CA ASP A 31 1.07 -6.03 11.50
C ASP A 31 0.86 -7.07 10.41
N THR A 32 0.08 -8.11 10.72
CA THR A 32 -0.23 -9.20 9.78
C THR A 32 -1.12 -8.79 8.61
N ASP A 33 -1.71 -7.62 8.60
CA ASP A 33 -2.46 -7.10 7.45
C ASP A 33 -1.54 -6.53 6.36
N HIS A 34 -0.28 -6.31 6.69
CA HIS A 34 0.76 -5.71 5.88
C HIS A 34 1.86 -6.70 5.49
N LEU A 35 2.91 -6.21 4.88
CA LEU A 35 4.08 -6.99 4.49
C LEU A 35 4.61 -7.84 5.65
N GLN A 36 4.76 -9.14 5.42
CA GLN A 36 5.42 -10.07 6.32
C GLN A 36 6.61 -10.68 5.59
N PHE A 37 7.82 -10.30 5.96
CA PHE A 37 9.06 -10.75 5.33
C PHE A 37 10.00 -11.37 6.39
N PRO A 38 10.66 -12.50 6.09
CA PRO A 38 10.56 -13.29 4.86
C PRO A 38 9.22 -14.01 4.73
N ALA A 39 8.79 -14.19 3.46
CA ALA A 39 7.55 -14.90 3.16
C ALA A 39 7.57 -16.36 3.65
N GLY A 40 6.41 -16.90 4.01
CA GLY A 40 6.24 -18.32 4.36
C GLY A 40 6.53 -18.69 5.82
N LYS A 41 6.98 -17.78 6.67
CA LYS A 41 7.05 -18.03 8.11
C LYS A 41 5.73 -17.60 8.76
N PRO A 42 5.08 -18.46 9.56
CA PRO A 42 3.93 -18.06 10.36
C PRO A 42 4.43 -17.23 11.56
N SER A 43 4.95 -16.06 11.31
CA SER A 43 5.51 -15.21 12.35
C SER A 43 4.78 -13.88 12.36
N ARG A 44 4.30 -13.52 13.53
CA ARG A 44 3.86 -12.16 13.81
C ARG A 44 5.09 -11.27 13.94
N ILE A 45 5.81 -11.08 12.81
CA ILE A 45 6.95 -10.16 12.80
C ILE A 45 6.38 -8.76 12.89
N PRO A 46 6.91 -7.89 13.77
CA PRO A 46 6.57 -6.48 13.76
C PRO A 46 6.75 -5.89 12.36
N LEU A 47 5.81 -5.05 11.93
CA LEU A 47 5.83 -4.51 10.57
C LEU A 47 7.12 -3.73 10.27
N ARG A 48 7.66 -3.02 11.27
CA ARG A 48 8.95 -2.34 11.16
C ARG A 48 10.06 -3.30 10.74
N ASP A 49 10.17 -4.44 11.41
CA ASP A 49 11.23 -5.42 11.17
C ASP A 49 11.07 -6.08 9.80
N SER A 50 9.83 -6.42 9.44
CA SER A 50 9.50 -6.94 8.11
C SER A 50 9.87 -5.96 6.99
N LEU A 51 9.52 -4.69 7.14
CA LEU A 51 9.81 -3.67 6.14
C LEU A 51 11.31 -3.41 6.04
N THR A 52 12.02 -3.34 7.19
CA THR A 52 13.48 -3.15 7.24
C THR A 52 14.20 -4.29 6.53
N ALA A 53 13.83 -5.53 6.84
CA ALA A 53 14.44 -6.71 6.22
C ALA A 53 14.15 -6.78 4.71
N TRP A 54 12.94 -6.42 4.29
CA TRP A 54 12.60 -6.37 2.87
C TRP A 54 13.38 -5.25 2.15
N LEU A 55 13.48 -4.05 2.73
CA LEU A 55 14.28 -2.96 2.14
C LEU A 55 15.76 -3.33 2.01
N ALA A 56 16.32 -4.03 3.00
CA ALA A 56 17.68 -4.55 2.92
C ALA A 56 17.85 -5.52 1.75
N SER A 57 16.86 -6.40 1.50
CA SER A 57 16.86 -7.29 0.33
C SER A 57 16.75 -6.55 -1.01
N GLU A 58 16.17 -5.34 -1.00
CA GLU A 58 16.10 -4.43 -2.15
C GLU A 58 17.35 -3.51 -2.26
N GLY A 59 18.38 -3.76 -1.46
CA GLY A 59 19.63 -3.00 -1.45
C GLY A 59 19.53 -1.62 -0.74
N VAL A 60 18.56 -1.45 0.15
CA VAL A 60 18.40 -0.21 0.92
C VAL A 60 18.53 -0.52 2.41
N GLU A 61 19.66 -0.15 2.98
CA GLU A 61 19.85 -0.18 4.42
C GLU A 61 19.25 1.06 5.07
N ILE A 62 18.47 0.87 6.13
CA ILE A 62 17.90 1.96 6.90
C ILE A 62 18.49 1.96 8.32
N PRO A 63 18.80 3.14 8.88
CA PRO A 63 19.28 3.24 10.26
C PRO A 63 18.27 2.67 11.26
N ALA A 64 18.73 2.09 12.36
CA ALA A 64 17.86 1.54 13.40
C ALA A 64 16.89 2.59 13.99
N ASN A 65 17.32 3.86 14.04
CA ASN A 65 16.53 5.00 14.49
C ASN A 65 15.80 5.74 13.36
N ALA A 66 15.68 5.12 12.20
CA ALA A 66 14.90 5.67 11.08
C ALA A 66 13.43 5.79 11.47
N ARG A 67 12.81 6.87 11.08
CA ARG A 67 11.37 7.11 11.23
C ARG A 67 10.61 6.49 10.06
N ILE A 68 9.60 5.68 10.37
CA ILE A 68 8.75 5.04 9.36
C ILE A 68 7.30 5.48 9.55
N GLN A 69 6.81 6.30 8.63
CA GLN A 69 5.43 6.73 8.60
C GLN A 69 4.64 5.87 7.61
N LEU A 70 3.54 5.31 8.06
CA LEU A 70 2.63 4.48 7.28
C LEU A 70 1.31 5.20 7.05
N LEU A 71 0.96 5.40 5.79
CA LEU A 71 -0.35 5.87 5.36
C LEU A 71 -1.18 4.67 4.90
N THR A 72 -2.21 4.30 5.66
CA THR A 72 -3.00 3.09 5.42
C THR A 72 -4.47 3.24 5.78
N LEU A 73 -5.29 2.27 5.36
CA LEU A 73 -6.66 2.09 5.86
C LEU A 73 -6.64 1.04 6.97
N PRO A 74 -6.97 1.40 8.21
CA PRO A 74 -7.06 0.43 9.30
C PRO A 74 -8.31 -0.45 9.15
N ARG A 75 -8.38 -1.52 9.94
CA ARG A 75 -9.63 -2.25 10.12
C ARG A 75 -10.67 -1.38 10.79
N VAL A 76 -11.90 -1.47 10.31
CA VAL A 76 -13.07 -0.84 10.92
C VAL A 76 -14.03 -1.96 11.35
N LEU A 77 -14.34 -2.05 12.65
CA LEU A 77 -15.15 -3.15 13.22
C LEU A 77 -14.64 -4.55 12.81
N GLY A 78 -13.31 -4.72 12.73
CA GLY A 78 -12.66 -5.97 12.34
C GLY A 78 -12.54 -6.22 10.83
N HIS A 79 -13.24 -5.46 9.99
CA HIS A 79 -13.19 -5.59 8.53
C HIS A 79 -12.12 -4.72 7.93
N ILE A 80 -11.34 -5.27 7.00
CA ILE A 80 -10.34 -4.53 6.25
C ILE A 80 -10.59 -4.64 4.74
N PHE A 81 -10.44 -3.52 4.06
CA PHE A 81 -10.21 -3.45 2.63
C PHE A 81 -9.22 -2.32 2.38
N ASN A 82 -7.98 -2.68 2.11
CA ASN A 82 -6.87 -1.75 1.97
C ASN A 82 -6.17 -2.00 0.64
N PRO A 83 -6.57 -1.33 -0.46
CA PRO A 83 -6.00 -1.58 -1.79
C PRO A 83 -4.56 -1.14 -1.92
N VAL A 84 -4.13 -0.16 -1.12
CA VAL A 84 -2.75 0.35 -1.12
C VAL A 84 -2.41 1.01 0.20
N SER A 85 -1.19 0.74 0.68
CA SER A 85 -0.53 1.46 1.77
C SER A 85 0.76 2.09 1.28
N PHE A 86 1.15 3.20 1.89
CA PHE A 86 2.39 3.90 1.56
C PHE A 86 3.24 4.07 2.81
N TYR A 87 4.50 3.69 2.70
CA TYR A 87 5.50 3.91 3.75
C TYR A 87 6.45 5.01 3.30
N PHE A 88 6.77 5.91 4.21
CA PHE A 88 7.73 6.99 4.03
C PHE A 88 8.82 6.82 5.09
N VAL A 89 10.03 6.54 4.62
CA VAL A 89 11.18 6.24 5.48
C VAL A 89 12.10 7.44 5.49
N HIS A 90 12.40 7.94 6.69
CA HIS A 90 13.28 9.08 6.94
C HIS A 90 14.37 8.67 7.93
N ASP A 91 15.53 9.32 7.87
CA ASP A 91 16.53 9.19 8.92
C ASP A 91 16.10 9.93 10.21
N ALA A 92 16.92 9.86 11.24
CA ALA A 92 16.66 10.53 12.51
C ALA A 92 16.64 12.08 12.40
N ALA A 93 17.28 12.65 11.40
CA ALA A 93 17.26 14.09 11.12
C ALA A 93 16.03 14.51 10.30
N GLY A 94 15.18 13.55 9.91
CA GLY A 94 13.98 13.79 9.07
C GLY A 94 14.29 13.85 7.59
N LYS A 95 15.52 13.52 7.16
CA LYS A 95 15.88 13.46 5.73
C LYS A 95 15.27 12.19 5.12
N PRO A 96 14.60 12.29 3.97
CA PRO A 96 13.98 11.15 3.33
C PRO A 96 15.02 10.15 2.80
N ILE A 97 14.73 8.87 2.93
CA ILE A 97 15.54 7.77 2.42
C ILE A 97 14.85 7.13 1.22
N THR A 98 13.61 6.67 1.40
CA THR A 98 12.83 6.00 0.36
C THR A 98 11.35 5.98 0.73
N ALA A 99 10.49 5.67 -0.25
CA ALA A 99 9.11 5.31 0.00
C ALA A 99 8.84 3.89 -0.51
N VAL A 100 7.77 3.28 0.01
CA VAL A 100 7.27 1.98 -0.45
C VAL A 100 5.77 2.08 -0.68
N ALA A 101 5.30 1.61 -1.83
CA ALA A 101 3.89 1.41 -2.12
C ALA A 101 3.57 -0.09 -1.99
N GLU A 102 2.76 -0.45 -1.01
CA GLU A 102 2.27 -1.80 -0.77
C GLU A 102 0.90 -1.94 -1.40
N VAL A 103 0.82 -2.59 -2.56
CA VAL A 103 -0.43 -2.77 -3.29
C VAL A 103 -1.06 -4.10 -2.91
N GLN A 104 -2.36 -4.10 -2.61
CA GLN A 104 -3.13 -5.30 -2.30
C GLN A 104 -4.30 -5.46 -3.29
N ASN A 105 -4.66 -6.71 -3.56
CA ASN A 105 -5.82 -7.04 -4.38
C ASN A 105 -6.96 -7.64 -3.55
N THR A 106 -8.09 -7.88 -4.20
CA THR A 106 -9.28 -8.49 -3.56
C THR A 106 -9.07 -9.95 -3.16
N PHE A 107 -7.99 -10.61 -3.62
CA PHE A 107 -7.63 -11.98 -3.23
C PHE A 107 -6.80 -12.04 -1.95
N GLY A 108 -6.47 -10.89 -1.34
CA GLY A 108 -5.62 -10.80 -0.17
C GLY A 108 -4.13 -10.93 -0.46
N GLU A 109 -3.75 -10.92 -1.73
CA GLU A 109 -2.35 -10.89 -2.14
C GLU A 109 -1.79 -9.47 -2.03
N LEU A 110 -0.49 -9.39 -1.86
CA LEU A 110 0.23 -8.16 -1.59
C LEU A 110 1.53 -8.13 -2.41
N LYS A 111 1.84 -6.97 -2.98
CA LYS A 111 3.14 -6.71 -3.60
C LYS A 111 3.67 -5.33 -3.19
N PRO A 112 4.84 -5.28 -2.53
CA PRO A 112 5.52 -4.03 -2.23
C PRO A 112 6.33 -3.56 -3.43
N TYR A 113 6.38 -2.24 -3.63
CA TYR A 113 7.19 -1.56 -4.64
C TYR A 113 8.00 -0.48 -3.96
N ARG A 114 9.31 -0.56 -4.01
CA ARG A 114 10.19 0.52 -3.56
C ARG A 114 10.10 1.69 -4.52
N VAL A 115 9.91 2.89 -3.99
CA VAL A 115 9.84 4.14 -4.76
C VAL A 115 10.96 5.06 -4.25
N PRO A 116 12.08 5.17 -4.98
CA PRO A 116 13.20 6.02 -4.59
C PRO A 116 12.85 7.50 -4.69
N LEU A 117 13.69 8.33 -4.09
CA LEU A 117 13.65 9.78 -4.31
C LEU A 117 13.89 10.08 -5.78
N ASP A 118 13.16 11.06 -6.31
CA ASP A 118 13.39 11.57 -7.66
C ASP A 118 14.65 12.44 -7.67
N SER A 119 15.69 11.97 -8.35
CA SER A 119 16.99 12.67 -8.44
C SER A 119 16.88 14.05 -9.10
N ILE A 120 15.91 14.24 -9.99
CA ILE A 120 15.69 15.53 -10.68
C ILE A 120 15.17 16.59 -9.70
N VAL A 121 14.24 16.20 -8.82
CA VAL A 121 13.67 17.11 -7.82
C VAL A 121 14.69 17.42 -6.73
N THR A 122 15.51 16.44 -6.34
CA THR A 122 16.55 16.62 -5.32
C THR A 122 17.64 17.61 -5.78
N ALA A 123 18.02 17.56 -7.06
CA ALA A 123 19.02 18.48 -7.63
C ALA A 123 18.51 19.92 -7.71
N THR A 124 17.23 20.13 -8.01
CA THR A 124 16.63 21.48 -8.10
C THR A 124 16.35 22.10 -6.72
N THR A 125 16.24 21.27 -5.68
CA THR A 125 15.85 21.71 -4.31
C THR A 125 17.07 22.08 -3.45
N ALA A 126 18.30 21.79 -3.89
CA ALA A 126 19.52 22.19 -3.16
C ALA A 126 19.64 23.71 -2.96
N GLU A 127 18.93 24.51 -3.74
CA GLU A 127 18.94 25.98 -3.65
C GLU A 127 17.76 26.59 -2.87
N THR A 128 16.77 25.79 -2.40
CA THR A 128 15.59 26.36 -1.71
C THR A 128 15.19 25.56 -0.47
N THR A 129 15.90 25.80 0.63
CA THR A 129 15.85 25.09 1.93
C THR A 129 14.67 25.51 2.83
N THR A 130 13.46 25.70 2.35
CA THR A 130 12.39 26.22 3.26
C THR A 130 11.03 25.54 3.17
N ASN A 131 10.91 24.34 2.55
CA ASN A 131 9.60 23.69 2.53
C ASN A 131 9.72 22.16 2.69
N PRO A 132 9.59 21.60 3.93
CA PRO A 132 9.75 20.18 4.22
C PRO A 132 8.68 19.27 3.58
N GLY A 133 7.81 19.79 2.73
CA GLY A 133 6.76 19.05 2.02
C GLY A 133 7.01 18.83 0.52
N ARG A 134 8.20 19.09 0.01
CA ARG A 134 8.49 19.06 -1.44
C ARG A 134 9.20 17.80 -1.95
N GLU A 135 9.58 16.90 -1.11
CA GLU A 135 10.27 15.69 -1.53
C GLU A 135 9.34 14.81 -2.35
N GLN A 136 9.77 14.49 -3.54
CA GLN A 136 9.02 13.67 -4.46
C GLN A 136 9.73 12.34 -4.66
N TYR A 137 8.99 11.26 -4.42
CA TYR A 137 9.43 9.91 -4.76
C TYR A 137 8.78 9.54 -6.08
N ARG A 138 9.57 9.02 -7.00
CA ARG A 138 9.06 8.62 -8.31
C ARG A 138 9.66 7.32 -8.78
N ARG A 139 8.81 6.47 -9.33
CA ARG A 139 9.24 5.25 -10.00
C ARG A 139 8.20 4.82 -11.03
N ARG A 140 8.69 4.51 -12.23
CA ARG A 140 7.97 3.71 -13.21
C ARG A 140 8.46 2.28 -13.10
N VAL A 141 7.55 1.31 -12.95
CA VAL A 141 7.90 -0.09 -12.77
C VAL A 141 6.81 -0.97 -13.37
N ARG A 142 7.20 -2.12 -13.92
CA ARG A 142 6.25 -3.11 -14.40
C ARG A 142 5.29 -3.52 -13.28
N LYS A 143 4.03 -3.61 -13.63
CA LYS A 143 2.95 -3.93 -12.67
C LYS A 143 3.14 -5.32 -12.08
N GLU A 144 3.31 -6.35 -12.93
CA GLU A 144 3.57 -7.74 -12.52
C GLU A 144 2.73 -8.21 -11.32
N PHE A 145 1.54 -7.67 -11.20
CA PHE A 145 0.62 -7.92 -10.10
C PHE A 145 -0.84 -7.77 -10.58
N TYR A 146 -1.64 -8.80 -10.34
CA TYR A 146 -3.03 -8.79 -10.72
C TYR A 146 -3.88 -7.98 -9.74
N VAL A 147 -4.36 -6.83 -10.18
CA VAL A 147 -5.19 -5.92 -9.36
C VAL A 147 -6.67 -6.01 -9.74
N SER A 148 -6.97 -6.12 -11.04
CA SER A 148 -8.34 -6.09 -11.55
C SER A 148 -8.46 -6.95 -12.81
N PRO A 149 -9.61 -7.62 -13.01
CA PRO A 149 -9.88 -8.36 -14.25
C PRO A 149 -10.00 -7.47 -15.50
N PHE A 150 -10.11 -6.16 -15.34
CA PHE A 150 -10.23 -5.20 -16.43
C PHE A 150 -8.95 -4.37 -16.64
N SER A 151 -7.86 -4.70 -15.96
CA SER A 151 -6.57 -4.04 -16.12
C SER A 151 -5.50 -5.04 -16.53
N SER A 152 -4.84 -4.79 -17.67
CA SER A 152 -3.76 -5.64 -18.16
C SER A 152 -2.59 -5.69 -17.18
N LEU A 153 -1.89 -6.84 -17.17
CA LEU A 153 -0.62 -7.02 -16.48
C LEU A 153 0.57 -6.42 -17.25
N ASP A 154 0.40 -6.14 -18.54
CA ASP A 154 1.43 -5.56 -19.42
C ASP A 154 1.58 -4.04 -19.26
N LEU A 155 0.97 -3.47 -18.22
CA LEU A 155 1.07 -2.07 -17.88
C LEU A 155 2.19 -1.82 -16.85
N ASN A 156 2.58 -0.58 -16.73
CA ASN A 156 3.50 -0.10 -15.71
C ASN A 156 2.74 0.76 -14.70
N PHE A 157 3.12 0.67 -13.42
CA PHE A 157 2.78 1.69 -12.45
C PHE A 157 3.71 2.89 -12.58
N ASP A 158 3.17 4.10 -12.64
CA ASP A 158 3.90 5.36 -12.46
C ASP A 158 3.55 5.94 -11.08
N PHE A 159 4.39 5.65 -10.11
CA PHE A 159 4.25 6.17 -8.74
C PHE A 159 4.78 7.59 -8.67
N ARG A 160 3.97 8.50 -8.12
CA ARG A 160 4.31 9.90 -7.82
C ARG A 160 3.89 10.19 -6.40
N LEU A 161 4.82 10.07 -5.46
CA LEU A 161 4.52 10.18 -4.05
C LEU A 161 5.20 11.41 -3.44
N ARG A 162 4.54 11.98 -2.44
CA ARG A 162 5.09 13.05 -1.59
C ARG A 162 4.90 12.66 -0.14
N THR A 163 5.87 12.98 0.71
CA THR A 163 5.69 12.82 2.15
C THR A 163 4.45 13.59 2.61
N PRO A 164 3.51 12.94 3.31
CA PRO A 164 2.31 13.59 3.81
C PRO A 164 2.65 14.72 4.79
N GLY A 165 2.14 15.92 4.50
CA GLY A 165 2.21 17.11 5.36
C GLY A 165 0.81 17.54 5.80
N GLU A 166 0.52 18.84 5.75
CA GLU A 166 -0.83 19.37 5.98
C GLU A 166 -1.80 18.94 4.86
N ARG A 167 -1.27 18.72 3.66
CA ARG A 167 -2.02 18.18 2.52
C ARG A 167 -1.39 16.91 2.00
N LEU A 168 -2.23 15.94 1.71
CA LEU A 168 -1.89 14.71 1.03
C LEU A 168 -2.08 14.89 -0.47
N ASN A 169 -1.09 14.45 -1.27
CA ASN A 169 -1.20 14.39 -2.72
C ASN A 169 -0.30 13.26 -3.24
N LEU A 170 -0.91 12.13 -3.58
CA LEU A 170 -0.25 10.95 -4.12
C LEU A 170 -0.88 10.56 -5.44
N GLY A 171 -0.07 10.11 -6.39
CA GLY A 171 -0.51 9.60 -7.68
C GLY A 171 0.02 8.19 -7.94
N VAL A 172 -0.84 7.34 -8.47
CA VAL A 172 -0.47 6.02 -8.99
C VAL A 172 -1.21 5.83 -10.31
N ASN A 173 -0.49 5.91 -11.42
CA ASN A 173 -1.10 5.78 -12.74
C ASN A 173 -0.71 4.46 -13.39
N ASP A 174 -1.62 3.89 -14.16
CA ASP A 174 -1.32 2.79 -15.07
C ASP A 174 -0.97 3.38 -16.44
N ILE A 175 0.23 3.07 -16.91
CA ILE A 175 0.76 3.54 -18.20
C ILE A 175 1.31 2.37 -19.00
N ASP A 176 1.24 2.44 -20.33
CA ASP A 176 1.87 1.45 -21.19
C ASP A 176 3.34 1.80 -21.51
N ASP A 177 3.99 0.94 -22.28
CA ASP A 177 5.40 1.12 -22.65
C ASP A 177 5.61 2.33 -23.59
N THR A 178 4.55 2.82 -24.26
CA THR A 178 4.60 4.05 -25.07
C THR A 178 4.47 5.31 -24.23
N GLY A 179 4.04 5.17 -22.97
CA GLY A 179 3.77 6.27 -22.03
C GLY A 179 2.32 6.75 -22.06
N ALA A 180 1.42 6.09 -22.84
CA ALA A 180 0.01 6.42 -22.79
C ALA A 180 -0.60 6.00 -21.46
N THR A 181 -1.40 6.88 -20.88
CA THR A 181 -2.03 6.66 -19.57
C THR A 181 -3.37 5.96 -19.73
N HIS A 182 -3.51 4.79 -19.12
CA HIS A 182 -4.74 3.99 -19.12
C HIS A 182 -5.62 4.25 -17.91
N LEU A 183 -5.00 4.52 -16.76
CA LEU A 183 -5.71 4.83 -15.51
C LEU A 183 -4.95 5.90 -14.73
N ILE A 184 -5.69 6.90 -14.26
CA ILE A 184 -5.18 7.92 -13.35
C ILE A 184 -5.81 7.71 -11.98
N SER A 185 -4.98 7.46 -10.98
CA SER A 185 -5.42 7.33 -9.59
C SER A 185 -4.73 8.40 -8.74
N THR A 186 -5.53 9.27 -8.14
CA THR A 186 -5.03 10.33 -7.28
C THR A 186 -5.66 10.24 -5.89
N LEU A 187 -4.85 10.35 -4.86
CA LEU A 187 -5.27 10.41 -3.47
C LEU A 187 -4.90 11.78 -2.90
N THR A 188 -5.91 12.57 -2.58
CA THR A 188 -5.74 13.91 -1.98
C THR A 188 -6.54 14.02 -0.70
N GLY A 189 -6.10 14.89 0.21
CA GLY A 189 -6.81 15.15 1.46
C GLY A 189 -6.10 16.17 2.33
N ASP A 190 -6.81 16.65 3.35
CA ASP A 190 -6.27 17.54 4.36
C ASP A 190 -6.00 16.75 5.64
N ARG A 191 -4.97 17.16 6.39
CA ARG A 191 -4.59 16.54 7.65
C ARG A 191 -5.60 16.87 8.74
N LEU A 192 -6.00 15.85 9.47
CA LEU A 192 -6.77 15.98 10.69
C LEU A 192 -6.01 15.34 11.85
N PRO A 193 -6.09 15.89 13.07
CA PRO A 193 -5.46 15.25 14.24
C PRO A 193 -6.09 13.88 14.50
N LEU A 194 -5.25 12.89 14.82
CA LEU A 194 -5.68 11.55 15.17
C LEU A 194 -6.14 11.52 16.63
N THR A 195 -7.44 11.69 16.83
CA THR A 195 -8.11 11.70 18.14
C THR A 195 -9.37 10.84 18.11
N ASP A 196 -9.86 10.40 19.27
CA ASP A 196 -11.13 9.66 19.36
C ASP A 196 -12.28 10.42 18.74
N THR A 197 -12.35 11.74 18.97
CA THR A 197 -13.39 12.60 18.40
C THR A 197 -13.33 12.65 16.88
N SER A 198 -12.12 12.77 16.30
CA SER A 198 -11.94 12.76 14.85
C SER A 198 -12.33 11.41 14.25
N LEU A 199 -11.97 10.30 14.89
CA LEU A 199 -12.30 8.95 14.45
C LEU A 199 -13.81 8.70 14.51
N LEU A 200 -14.48 9.08 15.60
CA LEU A 200 -15.94 8.96 15.73
C LEU A 200 -16.66 9.82 14.69
N ARG A 201 -16.21 11.06 14.47
CA ARG A 201 -16.77 11.95 13.44
C ARG A 201 -16.63 11.34 12.04
N MET A 202 -15.45 10.75 11.71
CA MET A 202 -15.25 10.09 10.43
C MET A 202 -16.13 8.86 10.28
N THR A 203 -16.31 8.07 11.33
CA THR A 203 -17.25 6.92 11.33
C THR A 203 -18.69 7.36 11.09
N ALA A 204 -19.14 8.41 11.77
CA ALA A 204 -20.48 8.93 11.60
C ALA A 204 -20.71 9.52 10.18
N ARG A 205 -19.69 10.17 9.62
CA ARG A 205 -19.76 10.77 8.28
C ARG A 205 -19.68 9.71 7.17
N HIS A 206 -18.97 8.62 7.41
CA HIS A 206 -18.73 7.56 6.44
C HIS A 206 -19.04 6.18 7.04
N PRO A 207 -20.30 5.94 7.44
CA PRO A 207 -20.69 4.65 8.02
C PRO A 207 -20.47 3.54 7.00
N LEU A 208 -19.97 2.39 7.47
CA LEU A 208 -19.79 1.19 6.66
C LEU A 208 -18.92 1.43 5.40
N MET A 209 -17.91 2.31 5.48
CA MET A 209 -17.07 2.68 4.34
C MET A 209 -16.49 1.47 3.60
N THR A 210 -16.01 0.47 4.34
CA THR A 210 -15.46 -0.77 3.75
C THR A 210 -16.50 -1.51 2.92
N MET A 211 -17.72 -1.65 3.42
CA MET A 211 -18.82 -2.32 2.69
C MET A 211 -19.21 -1.51 1.46
N ARG A 212 -19.31 -0.19 1.58
CA ARG A 212 -19.61 0.69 0.45
C ARG A 212 -18.56 0.57 -0.66
N VAL A 213 -17.28 0.53 -0.31
CA VAL A 213 -16.19 0.36 -1.29
C VAL A 213 -16.30 -0.98 -1.99
N ILE A 214 -16.49 -2.07 -1.25
CA ILE A 214 -16.65 -3.43 -1.81
C ILE A 214 -17.88 -3.47 -2.75
N THR A 215 -19.01 -2.93 -2.33
CA THR A 215 -20.22 -2.87 -3.17
C THR A 215 -19.97 -2.08 -4.46
N LEU A 216 -19.30 -0.93 -4.37
CA LEU A 216 -18.97 -0.12 -5.55
C LEU A 216 -18.02 -0.85 -6.50
N ILE A 217 -17.03 -1.58 -5.98
CA ILE A 217 -16.11 -2.40 -6.80
C ILE A 217 -16.91 -3.42 -7.61
N HIS A 218 -17.79 -4.19 -6.96
CA HIS A 218 -18.60 -5.18 -7.64
C HIS A 218 -19.59 -4.55 -8.64
N TRP A 219 -20.21 -3.43 -8.28
CA TRP A 219 -21.09 -2.68 -9.16
C TRP A 219 -20.36 -2.18 -10.42
N HIS A 220 -19.19 -1.57 -10.26
CA HIS A 220 -18.39 -1.13 -11.40
C HIS A 220 -17.89 -2.31 -12.24
N ALA A 221 -17.46 -3.40 -11.62
CA ALA A 221 -17.06 -4.61 -12.32
C ALA A 221 -18.22 -5.16 -13.16
N LEU A 222 -19.43 -5.24 -12.61
CA LEU A 222 -20.63 -5.66 -13.34
C LEU A 222 -20.94 -4.71 -14.51
N ARG A 223 -20.86 -3.41 -14.29
CA ARG A 223 -21.06 -2.40 -15.35
C ARG A 223 -20.04 -2.52 -16.50
N LEU A 224 -18.77 -2.78 -16.17
CA LEU A 224 -17.71 -2.98 -17.16
C LEU A 224 -17.93 -4.28 -17.94
N TRP A 225 -18.38 -5.35 -17.24
CA TRP A 225 -18.75 -6.61 -17.88
C TRP A 225 -19.91 -6.45 -18.88
N PHE A 226 -20.96 -5.72 -18.53
CA PHE A 226 -22.06 -5.40 -19.47
C PHE A 226 -21.59 -4.59 -20.69
N LYS A 227 -20.54 -3.77 -20.51
CA LYS A 227 -19.93 -3.03 -21.63
C LYS A 227 -19.02 -3.90 -22.50
N ARG A 228 -18.92 -5.20 -22.22
CA ARG A 228 -18.10 -6.18 -22.97
C ARG A 228 -16.63 -5.78 -23.07
N LEU A 229 -16.08 -5.13 -22.03
CA LEU A 229 -14.64 -4.84 -21.98
C LEU A 229 -13.82 -6.12 -21.87
N PRO A 230 -12.58 -6.14 -22.37
CA PRO A 230 -11.70 -7.28 -22.25
C PRO A 230 -11.57 -7.75 -20.80
N TRP A 231 -11.71 -9.05 -20.60
CA TRP A 231 -11.59 -9.70 -19.29
C TRP A 231 -10.32 -10.51 -19.23
N PHE A 232 -9.44 -10.15 -18.29
CA PHE A 232 -8.20 -10.87 -18.05
C PHE A 232 -8.36 -11.81 -16.84
N ARG A 233 -8.16 -13.11 -17.06
CA ARG A 233 -8.18 -14.07 -15.96
C ARG A 233 -6.84 -14.05 -15.23
N LYS A 234 -6.87 -14.08 -13.92
CA LYS A 234 -5.67 -14.12 -13.10
C LYS A 234 -4.76 -15.31 -13.42
N ALA A 235 -5.35 -16.47 -13.73
CA ALA A 235 -4.62 -17.71 -14.02
C ALA A 235 -3.94 -17.72 -15.40
N ASP A 236 -4.37 -16.87 -16.34
CA ASP A 236 -3.87 -16.90 -17.73
C ASP A 236 -2.44 -16.33 -17.85
N ARG A 237 -2.00 -15.51 -16.91
CA ARG A 237 -0.69 -14.82 -16.91
C ARG A 237 0.04 -14.98 -15.59
N ARG A 238 0.22 -16.22 -15.14
CA ARG A 238 0.95 -16.55 -13.90
C ARG A 238 2.41 -16.13 -13.96
N ASP A 239 3.02 -16.28 -15.12
CA ASP A 239 4.40 -15.95 -15.45
C ASP A 239 4.75 -14.47 -15.19
N LEU A 240 3.77 -13.57 -15.34
CA LEU A 240 3.95 -12.15 -15.10
C LEU A 240 3.71 -11.71 -13.63
N GLN A 241 3.30 -12.62 -12.77
CA GLN A 241 3.01 -12.29 -11.36
C GLN A 241 4.17 -12.70 -10.46
N THR A 242 5.17 -11.84 -10.36
CA THR A 242 6.40 -12.08 -9.61
C THR A 242 6.45 -11.27 -8.31
N GLY A 243 7.17 -11.77 -7.30
CA GLY A 243 7.33 -11.06 -6.02
C GLY A 243 6.04 -10.84 -5.24
N VAL A 244 5.04 -11.71 -5.43
CA VAL A 244 3.74 -11.64 -4.75
C VAL A 244 3.84 -12.29 -3.38
N PHE A 245 3.45 -11.57 -2.35
CA PHE A 245 3.30 -12.09 -0.98
C PHE A 245 1.88 -12.62 -0.78
N ARG A 246 1.73 -13.70 -0.01
CA ARG A 246 0.46 -14.40 0.24
C ARG A 246 -0.24 -14.82 -1.06
N PRO A 247 0.45 -15.55 -1.95
CA PRO A 247 -0.13 -15.92 -3.23
C PRO A 247 -1.41 -16.75 -3.02
N HIS A 248 -2.45 -16.39 -3.77
CA HIS A 248 -3.69 -17.16 -3.79
C HIS A 248 -3.45 -18.52 -4.45
N SER A 249 -4.22 -19.55 -4.08
CA SER A 249 -4.09 -20.91 -4.61
C SER A 249 -4.10 -21.01 -6.15
N SER A 250 -4.70 -20.04 -6.84
CA SER A 250 -4.67 -19.95 -8.30
C SER A 250 -3.27 -19.70 -8.89
N LEU A 251 -2.31 -19.21 -8.08
CA LEU A 251 -0.91 -19.01 -8.46
C LEU A 251 -0.02 -20.18 -8.01
N THR A 252 -0.49 -21.02 -7.10
CA THR A 252 0.25 -22.20 -6.65
C THR A 252 0.17 -23.27 -7.76
N PRO A 253 1.29 -23.85 -8.22
CA PRO A 253 1.25 -24.98 -9.14
C PRO A 253 0.42 -26.12 -8.54
N ALA A 254 -0.39 -26.78 -9.35
CA ALA A 254 -1.05 -28.01 -8.92
C ALA A 254 0.01 -29.02 -8.44
N PRO A 255 -0.22 -29.76 -7.34
CA PRO A 255 0.70 -30.79 -6.90
C PRO A 255 0.90 -31.79 -8.07
N ILE A 256 2.16 -32.09 -8.36
CA ILE A 256 2.51 -33.11 -9.38
C ILE A 256 1.87 -34.41 -8.93
N PRO A 257 0.99 -35.03 -9.73
CA PRO A 257 0.43 -36.32 -9.36
C PRO A 257 1.57 -37.32 -9.12
N PRO A 258 1.45 -38.21 -8.11
CA PRO A 258 2.47 -39.24 -7.88
C PRO A 258 2.65 -40.08 -9.16
N PRO A 259 3.86 -40.54 -9.45
CA PRO A 259 4.11 -41.38 -10.61
C PRO A 259 3.18 -42.59 -10.52
N SER A 260 2.46 -42.85 -11.61
CA SER A 260 1.60 -44.00 -11.75
C SER A 260 2.47 -45.25 -11.63
N THR A 261 2.30 -46.01 -10.56
CA THR A 261 2.90 -47.35 -10.34
C THR A 261 2.28 -48.35 -11.27
#